data_0842c8f81e254240aba1487a918a9093
#
_entry.id   0842c8f81e254240aba1487a918a9093
#
_cell.length_a   1.000
_cell.length_b   1.000
_cell.length_c   1.000
_cell.angle_alpha   90.00
_cell.angle_beta   90.00
_cell.angle_gamma   90.00
#
_symmetry.space_group_name_H-M   'P 1'
#
loop_
_entity.id
_entity.type
_entity.pdbx_description
1 polymer ?
#
loop_
_entity_poly.entity_id
_entity_poly.type
_entity_poly.pdbx_seq_one_letter_code
_entity_poly.pdbx_strand_id
1 'polypeptide(L)'
;MTRYFYGASHEEFPPEALLRHAVAAERAGFDGLACSDHLQPWWEPGESGHAWVWLGAAAQATERLPFGTGVTPPGARYHPVMIAQAWMTWERMFPGRPFLGIGSGEALNEVPVGDDWPSTGDQIARMDEALDIIDRLWKGETITQEGRFFRLRDAKLHTLADRRPPIWVSAFGAEAAEVAGRWGDGLWTLPDPESTPEVIDAYRQARRKAGRDGDGEIVLQVLVSWAPTDEEALEQARKWKGAQPPDHFTDDWHRPKDMYEHGEQEMGDEEFAQNIVAASDPAEIAERLRELEKLGGTILTLQNNAGDNAERAIEVIGNEVLPALKGARV
;
A
#
# COMPACT_ATOMS: atom_id res chain seq x y z
N MET A 1 -6.24 0.51 19.33
CA MET A 1 -7.22 1.37 18.62
C MET A 1 -6.79 1.36 17.16
N THR A 2 -7.70 1.08 16.24
CA THR A 2 -7.43 1.07 14.81
C THR A 2 -7.09 2.48 14.32
N ARG A 3 -6.11 2.59 13.44
CA ARG A 3 -5.72 3.84 12.78
C ARG A 3 -6.24 3.83 11.35
N TYR A 4 -6.58 5.01 10.82
CA TYR A 4 -7.16 5.17 9.49
C TYR A 4 -6.25 6.06 8.66
N PHE A 5 -5.62 5.46 7.66
CA PHE A 5 -4.71 6.17 6.75
C PHE A 5 -5.46 6.59 5.49
N TYR A 6 -5.10 7.74 4.96
CA TYR A 6 -5.53 8.16 3.64
C TYR A 6 -4.69 7.43 2.59
N GLY A 7 -5.34 6.73 1.66
CA GLY A 7 -4.73 6.09 0.51
C GLY A 7 -4.82 6.98 -0.72
N ALA A 8 -3.67 7.46 -1.19
CA ALA A 8 -3.56 8.30 -2.38
C ALA A 8 -3.42 7.42 -3.63
N SER A 9 -4.43 7.43 -4.49
CA SER A 9 -4.46 6.67 -5.74
C SER A 9 -3.77 7.44 -6.86
N HIS A 10 -2.50 7.15 -7.09
CA HIS A 10 -1.72 7.79 -8.14
C HIS A 10 -2.21 7.46 -9.56
N GLU A 11 -2.94 6.37 -9.72
CA GLU A 11 -3.52 5.91 -10.98
C GLU A 11 -4.77 6.71 -11.38
N GLU A 12 -5.40 7.35 -10.41
CA GLU A 12 -6.65 8.06 -10.59
C GLU A 12 -6.49 9.58 -10.65
N PHE A 13 -5.60 10.13 -9.84
CA PHE A 13 -5.50 11.59 -9.66
C PHE A 13 -4.12 12.14 -10.02
N PRO A 14 -4.06 13.33 -10.66
CA PRO A 14 -2.79 13.98 -10.94
C PRO A 14 -2.06 14.39 -9.64
N PRO A 15 -0.71 14.45 -9.65
CA PRO A 15 0.10 14.65 -8.46
C PRO A 15 -0.25 15.90 -7.64
N GLU A 16 -0.62 17.00 -8.32
CA GLU A 16 -1.00 18.25 -7.66
C GLU A 16 -2.35 18.17 -6.94
N ALA A 17 -3.29 17.34 -7.44
CA ALA A 17 -4.54 17.07 -6.73
C ALA A 17 -4.26 16.22 -5.49
N LEU A 18 -3.48 15.14 -5.64
CA LEU A 18 -3.08 14.29 -4.52
C LEU A 18 -2.34 15.06 -3.42
N LEU A 19 -1.56 16.09 -3.77
CA LEU A 19 -0.90 16.94 -2.78
C LEU A 19 -1.91 17.75 -1.95
N ARG A 20 -2.95 18.28 -2.61
CA ARG A 20 -4.07 18.94 -1.88
C ARG A 20 -4.82 17.94 -1.01
N HIS A 21 -5.08 16.73 -1.51
CA HIS A 21 -5.73 15.65 -0.76
C HIS A 21 -4.93 15.27 0.50
N ALA A 22 -3.61 15.15 0.41
CA ALA A 22 -2.76 14.83 1.57
C ALA A 22 -2.88 15.89 2.69
N VAL A 23 -2.87 17.18 2.31
CA VAL A 23 -3.06 18.30 3.26
C VAL A 23 -4.49 18.30 3.83
N ALA A 24 -5.50 18.03 3.00
CA ALA A 24 -6.89 17.93 3.45
C ALA A 24 -7.09 16.74 4.41
N ALA A 25 -6.51 15.58 4.11
CA ALA A 25 -6.57 14.40 4.96
C ALA A 25 -5.95 14.64 6.36
N GLU A 26 -4.80 15.34 6.42
CA GLU A 26 -4.23 15.73 7.71
C GLU A 26 -5.16 16.61 8.52
N ARG A 27 -5.78 17.62 7.89
CA ARG A 27 -6.75 18.53 8.53
C ARG A 27 -8.02 17.80 8.96
N ALA A 28 -8.46 16.84 8.16
CA ALA A 28 -9.63 16.01 8.42
C ALA A 28 -9.41 14.93 9.50
N GLY A 29 -8.18 14.78 10.02
CA GLY A 29 -7.89 13.91 11.18
C GLY A 29 -7.57 12.45 10.83
N PHE A 30 -7.15 12.16 9.59
CA PHE A 30 -6.53 10.88 9.26
C PHE A 30 -5.25 10.67 10.07
N ASP A 31 -4.91 9.40 10.32
CA ASP A 31 -3.79 9.02 11.19
C ASP A 31 -2.49 8.75 10.40
N GLY A 32 -2.53 8.77 9.08
CA GLY A 32 -1.38 8.55 8.21
C GLY A 32 -1.73 8.71 6.73
N LEU A 33 -0.71 8.57 5.89
CA LEU A 33 -0.76 8.73 4.45
C LEU A 33 -0.04 7.57 3.78
N ALA A 34 -0.69 6.87 2.87
CA ALA A 34 -0.09 5.89 1.99
C ALA A 34 -0.34 6.27 0.53
N CYS A 35 0.54 5.87 -0.37
CA CYS A 35 0.30 6.03 -1.80
C CYS A 35 0.69 4.78 -2.59
N SER A 36 0.00 4.53 -3.69
CA SER A 36 0.42 3.54 -4.67
C SER A 36 1.75 3.93 -5.34
N ASP A 37 2.53 2.95 -5.78
CA ASP A 37 3.82 3.15 -6.44
C ASP A 37 3.81 2.45 -7.80
N HIS A 38 3.15 3.07 -8.75
CA HIS A 38 2.96 2.57 -10.09
C HIS A 38 3.75 3.38 -11.13
N LEU A 39 4.20 2.70 -12.20
CA LEU A 39 4.72 3.31 -13.41
C LEU A 39 3.60 3.58 -14.40
N GLN A 40 2.64 2.66 -14.47
CA GLN A 40 1.48 2.73 -15.34
C GLN A 40 0.19 2.66 -14.52
N PRO A 41 -0.90 3.34 -14.96
CA PRO A 41 -2.20 3.19 -14.32
C PRO A 41 -2.81 1.81 -14.64
N TRP A 42 -3.86 1.44 -13.91
CA TRP A 42 -4.64 0.23 -14.16
C TRP A 42 -5.51 0.29 -15.42
N TRP A 43 -5.76 1.48 -15.93
CA TRP A 43 -6.62 1.75 -17.12
C TRP A 43 -6.11 2.96 -17.90
N GLU A 44 -6.63 3.14 -19.12
CA GLU A 44 -6.36 4.31 -19.96
C GLU A 44 -7.67 5.03 -20.36
N PRO A 45 -7.73 6.36 -20.26
CA PRO A 45 -6.71 7.27 -19.70
C PRO A 45 -6.66 7.21 -18.18
N GLY A 46 -5.45 7.24 -17.61
CA GLY A 46 -5.18 7.29 -16.17
C GLY A 46 -3.96 8.16 -15.89
N GLU A 47 -3.62 8.28 -14.62
CA GLU A 47 -2.45 9.02 -14.14
C GLU A 47 -1.40 8.02 -13.60
N SER A 48 -0.15 8.42 -13.44
CA SER A 48 0.84 7.66 -12.68
C SER A 48 2.03 8.54 -12.31
N GLY A 49 1.84 9.43 -11.36
CA GLY A 49 2.91 10.26 -10.81
C GLY A 49 3.92 9.45 -10.01
N HIS A 50 5.21 9.80 -10.08
CA HIS A 50 6.25 9.08 -9.36
C HIS A 50 6.07 9.19 -7.83
N ALA A 51 5.77 8.08 -7.17
CA ALA A 51 5.40 8.01 -5.76
C ALA A 51 6.42 8.67 -4.83
N TRP A 52 7.71 8.38 -5.00
CA TRP A 52 8.75 8.90 -4.09
C TRP A 52 8.97 10.41 -4.24
N VAL A 53 8.86 10.95 -5.45
CA VAL A 53 8.93 12.39 -5.69
C VAL A 53 7.76 13.09 -5.02
N TRP A 54 6.56 12.54 -5.19
CA TRP A 54 5.35 13.05 -4.58
C TRP A 54 5.37 12.93 -3.05
N LEU A 55 5.79 11.78 -2.49
CA LEU A 55 5.89 11.58 -1.03
C LEU A 55 6.82 12.61 -0.37
N GLY A 56 7.93 12.97 -1.03
CA GLY A 56 8.80 14.03 -0.52
C GLY A 56 8.09 15.38 -0.41
N ALA A 57 7.26 15.73 -1.39
CA ALA A 57 6.45 16.95 -1.36
C ALA A 57 5.32 16.87 -0.32
N ALA A 58 4.62 15.73 -0.25
CA ALA A 58 3.55 15.50 0.71
C ALA A 58 4.07 15.52 2.17
N ALA A 59 5.23 14.91 2.43
CA ALA A 59 5.90 14.94 3.73
C ALA A 59 6.26 16.36 4.18
N GLN A 60 6.69 17.23 3.24
CA GLN A 60 6.99 18.64 3.52
C GLN A 60 5.73 19.48 3.68
N ALA A 61 4.63 19.12 3.01
CA ALA A 61 3.36 19.85 3.07
C ALA A 61 2.47 19.46 4.26
N THR A 62 2.81 18.37 4.95
CA THR A 62 2.13 17.85 6.15
C THR A 62 3.07 17.85 7.35
N GLU A 63 2.52 17.94 8.57
CA GLU A 63 3.32 18.09 9.78
C GLU A 63 3.44 16.79 10.60
N ARG A 64 2.37 15.98 10.66
CA ARG A 64 2.22 14.89 11.63
C ARG A 64 2.08 13.51 11.00
N LEU A 65 1.53 13.41 9.80
CA LEU A 65 1.18 12.12 9.22
C LEU A 65 2.40 11.22 9.02
N PRO A 66 2.42 9.99 9.55
CA PRO A 66 3.24 8.94 8.99
C PRO A 66 2.96 8.80 7.50
N PHE A 67 3.97 8.51 6.71
CA PHE A 67 3.83 8.41 5.24
C PHE A 67 4.70 7.30 4.65
N GLY A 68 4.25 6.72 3.57
CA GLY A 68 4.98 5.68 2.84
C GLY A 68 4.22 5.13 1.65
N THR A 69 4.74 4.09 1.07
CA THR A 69 4.16 3.43 -0.10
C THR A 69 3.28 2.25 0.28
N GLY A 70 2.30 1.97 -0.53
CA GLY A 70 1.46 0.79 -0.47
C GLY A 70 1.28 0.20 -1.88
N VAL A 71 2.33 -0.44 -2.46
CA VAL A 71 3.67 -0.74 -1.93
C VAL A 71 4.77 -0.55 -2.99
N THR A 72 6.02 -0.36 -2.58
CA THR A 72 7.17 -0.31 -3.51
C THR A 72 7.72 -1.70 -3.76
N PRO A 73 7.89 -2.16 -5.01
CA PRO A 73 8.54 -3.44 -5.34
C PRO A 73 10.06 -3.28 -5.50
N PRO A 74 10.88 -4.19 -4.94
CA PRO A 74 12.28 -4.28 -5.30
C PRO A 74 12.42 -5.05 -6.63
N GLY A 75 12.97 -4.42 -7.65
CA GLY A 75 13.07 -5.00 -8.99
C GLY A 75 13.87 -4.15 -9.94
N ALA A 76 13.49 -4.15 -11.20
CA ALA A 76 14.15 -3.36 -12.23
C ALA A 76 13.96 -1.86 -12.01
N ARG A 77 12.78 -1.44 -11.52
CA ARG A 77 12.54 -0.02 -11.18
C ARG A 77 13.35 0.45 -9.99
N TYR A 78 13.44 -0.37 -8.94
CA TYR A 78 14.03 0.03 -7.66
C TYR A 78 14.99 -1.02 -7.10
N HIS A 79 16.28 -0.80 -7.29
CA HIS A 79 17.30 -1.61 -6.64
C HIS A 79 17.24 -1.45 -5.10
N PRO A 80 17.37 -2.52 -4.27
CA PRO A 80 17.24 -2.44 -2.82
C PRO A 80 18.16 -1.42 -2.14
N VAL A 81 19.34 -1.13 -2.71
CA VAL A 81 20.22 -0.06 -2.23
C VAL A 81 19.55 1.31 -2.35
N MET A 82 18.81 1.56 -3.44
CA MET A 82 18.11 2.83 -3.65
C MET A 82 16.92 2.97 -2.70
N ILE A 83 16.18 1.87 -2.47
CA ILE A 83 15.12 1.83 -1.46
C ILE A 83 15.70 2.15 -0.09
N ALA A 84 16.74 1.44 0.32
CA ALA A 84 17.39 1.65 1.62
C ALA A 84 17.87 3.10 1.79
N GLN A 85 18.46 3.70 0.76
CA GLN A 85 18.95 5.08 0.79
C GLN A 85 17.82 6.10 0.92
N ALA A 86 16.74 5.94 0.15
CA ALA A 86 15.62 6.87 0.15
C ALA A 86 14.93 6.92 1.52
N TRP A 87 14.61 5.76 2.10
CA TRP A 87 13.93 5.69 3.39
C TRP A 87 14.78 6.20 4.56
N MET A 88 16.08 5.93 4.55
CA MET A 88 17.00 6.54 5.53
C MET A 88 17.11 8.05 5.37
N THR A 89 17.04 8.55 4.14
CA THR A 89 17.01 10.00 3.90
C THR A 89 15.75 10.62 4.48
N TRP A 90 14.59 10.01 4.24
CA TRP A 90 13.32 10.48 4.81
C TRP A 90 13.29 10.39 6.33
N GLU A 91 13.81 9.30 6.92
CA GLU A 91 13.87 9.19 8.38
C GLU A 91 14.76 10.27 9.02
N ARG A 92 15.82 10.69 8.32
CA ARG A 92 16.65 11.83 8.75
C ARG A 92 15.95 13.17 8.62
N MET A 93 15.16 13.36 7.55
CA MET A 93 14.44 14.62 7.28
C MET A 93 13.17 14.74 8.13
N PHE A 94 12.47 13.63 8.34
CA PHE A 94 11.15 13.56 8.99
C PHE A 94 11.12 12.45 10.05
N PRO A 95 11.86 12.59 11.17
CA PRO A 95 12.05 11.50 12.13
C PRO A 95 10.75 10.88 12.63
N GLY A 96 10.61 9.58 12.40
CA GLY A 96 9.46 8.78 12.85
C GLY A 96 8.21 8.87 12.02
N ARG A 97 8.25 9.55 10.91
CA ARG A 97 7.10 9.61 10.01
C ARG A 97 7.15 8.60 8.87
N PRO A 98 8.29 8.30 8.20
CA PRO A 98 8.30 7.37 7.09
C PRO A 98 8.09 5.91 7.55
N PHE A 99 7.37 5.14 6.73
CA PHE A 99 7.33 3.68 6.75
C PHE A 99 7.63 3.15 5.34
N LEU A 100 8.23 1.98 5.25
CA LEU A 100 8.42 1.27 3.99
C LEU A 100 7.32 0.23 3.81
N GLY A 101 6.38 0.50 2.90
CA GLY A 101 5.53 -0.55 2.35
C GLY A 101 6.24 -1.20 1.17
N ILE A 102 6.47 -2.51 1.23
CA ILE A 102 7.22 -3.26 0.23
C ILE A 102 6.45 -4.50 -0.21
N GLY A 103 6.46 -4.80 -1.51
CA GLY A 103 5.75 -5.93 -2.11
C GLY A 103 6.56 -6.60 -3.22
N SER A 104 6.02 -7.65 -3.80
CA SER A 104 6.72 -8.44 -4.83
C SER A 104 6.69 -7.81 -6.23
N GLY A 105 5.87 -6.81 -6.45
CA GLY A 105 5.70 -6.13 -7.75
C GLY A 105 4.55 -6.69 -8.58
N GLU A 106 4.37 -6.11 -9.76
CA GLU A 106 3.34 -6.42 -10.75
C GLU A 106 3.90 -6.28 -12.16
N ALA A 107 3.49 -7.13 -13.08
CA ALA A 107 3.93 -7.07 -14.48
C ALA A 107 3.67 -5.69 -15.09
N LEU A 108 2.53 -5.07 -14.77
CA LEU A 108 2.12 -3.72 -15.19
C LEU A 108 3.24 -2.68 -15.02
N ASN A 109 4.05 -2.83 -14.00
CA ASN A 109 5.05 -1.84 -13.60
C ASN A 109 6.49 -2.25 -13.92
N GLU A 110 6.79 -3.55 -13.94
CA GLU A 110 8.16 -4.05 -14.06
C GLU A 110 8.52 -4.42 -15.51
N VAL A 111 7.59 -5.00 -16.28
CA VAL A 111 7.84 -5.36 -17.69
C VAL A 111 8.14 -4.13 -18.57
N PRO A 112 7.45 -2.98 -18.44
CA PRO A 112 7.74 -1.80 -19.24
C PRO A 112 9.14 -1.21 -19.06
N VAL A 113 9.82 -1.51 -17.95
CA VAL A 113 11.22 -1.07 -17.71
C VAL A 113 12.24 -2.12 -18.11
N GLY A 114 11.79 -3.19 -18.75
CA GLY A 114 12.66 -4.22 -19.36
C GLY A 114 12.94 -5.41 -18.44
N ASP A 115 12.16 -5.61 -17.40
CA ASP A 115 12.23 -6.83 -16.59
C ASP A 115 11.37 -7.93 -17.25
N ASP A 116 11.86 -9.17 -17.21
CA ASP A 116 11.03 -10.33 -17.52
C ASP A 116 10.13 -10.60 -16.31
N TRP A 117 8.82 -10.88 -16.53
CA TRP A 117 7.93 -11.16 -15.40
C TRP A 117 8.21 -12.56 -14.83
N PRO A 118 8.74 -12.67 -13.60
CA PRO A 118 9.15 -13.95 -13.05
C PRO A 118 7.96 -14.71 -12.44
N SER A 119 8.18 -15.98 -12.11
CA SER A 119 7.21 -16.77 -11.34
C SER A 119 6.96 -16.16 -9.97
N THR A 120 5.77 -16.38 -9.39
CA THR A 120 5.40 -15.89 -8.05
C THR A 120 6.44 -16.29 -6.98
N GLY A 121 6.97 -17.52 -7.03
CA GLY A 121 8.03 -17.95 -6.12
C GLY A 121 9.34 -17.15 -6.30
N ASP A 122 9.69 -16.77 -7.52
CA ASP A 122 10.86 -15.93 -7.78
C ASP A 122 10.64 -14.47 -7.37
N GLN A 123 9.44 -13.94 -7.54
CA GLN A 123 9.06 -12.62 -7.04
C GLN A 123 9.22 -12.54 -5.52
N ILE A 124 8.68 -13.52 -4.79
CA ILE A 124 8.78 -13.63 -3.34
C ILE A 124 10.25 -13.79 -2.89
N ALA A 125 11.02 -14.64 -3.57
CA ALA A 125 12.44 -14.83 -3.27
C ALA A 125 13.27 -13.56 -3.56
N ARG A 126 12.94 -12.81 -4.61
CA ARG A 126 13.56 -11.50 -4.91
C ARG A 126 13.27 -10.47 -3.82
N MET A 127 12.04 -10.42 -3.33
CA MET A 127 11.67 -9.56 -2.21
C MET A 127 12.40 -9.94 -0.91
N ASP A 128 12.53 -11.23 -0.62
CA ASP A 128 13.26 -11.72 0.56
C ASP A 128 14.75 -11.33 0.52
N GLU A 129 15.44 -11.52 -0.63
CA GLU A 129 16.82 -11.08 -0.82
C GLU A 129 16.97 -9.55 -0.70
N ALA A 130 16.01 -8.79 -1.23
CA ALA A 130 16.02 -7.34 -1.11
C ALA A 130 15.88 -6.86 0.34
N LEU A 131 15.02 -7.50 1.12
CA LEU A 131 14.80 -7.16 2.54
C LEU A 131 16.05 -7.45 3.39
N ASP A 132 16.79 -8.54 3.12
CA ASP A 132 18.10 -8.79 3.74
C ASP A 132 19.08 -7.65 3.45
N ILE A 133 19.18 -7.25 2.18
CA ILE A 133 20.07 -6.15 1.77
C ILE A 133 19.68 -4.84 2.46
N ILE A 134 18.41 -4.49 2.47
CA ILE A 134 17.90 -3.26 3.09
C ILE A 134 18.21 -3.24 4.59
N ASP A 135 17.90 -4.34 5.31
CA ASP A 135 18.13 -4.45 6.75
C ASP A 135 19.62 -4.30 7.11
N ARG A 136 20.52 -4.95 6.37
CA ARG A 136 21.96 -4.88 6.57
C ARG A 136 22.52 -3.49 6.26
N LEU A 137 22.06 -2.84 5.19
CA LEU A 137 22.45 -1.47 4.86
C LEU A 137 21.99 -0.48 5.94
N TRP A 138 20.79 -0.68 6.50
CA TRP A 138 20.28 0.16 7.61
C TRP A 138 21.03 -0.05 8.91
N LYS A 139 21.69 -1.20 9.10
CA LYS A 139 22.63 -1.46 10.20
C LYS A 139 24.03 -0.86 9.96
N GLY A 140 24.27 -0.22 8.81
CA GLY A 140 25.54 0.41 8.46
C GLY A 140 26.60 -0.54 7.91
N GLU A 141 26.21 -1.75 7.51
CA GLU A 141 27.12 -2.71 6.89
C GLU A 141 27.64 -2.21 5.53
N THR A 142 28.83 -2.67 5.16
CA THR A 142 29.34 -2.61 3.78
C THR A 142 29.13 -3.97 3.15
N ILE A 143 28.35 -4.03 2.06
CA ILE A 143 27.92 -5.29 1.46
C ILE A 143 28.62 -5.49 0.10
N THR A 144 29.29 -6.63 -0.03
CA THR A 144 29.71 -7.19 -1.31
C THR A 144 29.12 -8.57 -1.42
N GLN A 145 28.26 -8.80 -2.43
CA GLN A 145 27.63 -10.10 -2.67
C GLN A 145 27.27 -10.32 -4.15
N GLU A 146 27.30 -11.58 -4.56
CA GLU A 146 26.75 -12.09 -5.82
C GLU A 146 25.51 -12.89 -5.46
N GLY A 147 24.38 -12.19 -5.25
CA GLY A 147 23.10 -12.82 -4.92
C GLY A 147 22.41 -13.44 -6.14
N ARG A 148 21.27 -14.06 -5.92
CA ARG A 148 20.46 -14.62 -7.01
C ARG A 148 19.86 -13.52 -7.88
N PHE A 149 19.40 -12.43 -7.27
CA PHE A 149 18.71 -11.34 -7.95
C PHE A 149 19.52 -10.04 -7.95
N PHE A 150 20.34 -9.80 -6.91
CA PHE A 150 21.05 -8.54 -6.74
C PHE A 150 22.54 -8.74 -6.55
N ARG A 151 23.34 -7.91 -7.27
CA ARG A 151 24.78 -7.85 -7.13
C ARG A 151 25.19 -6.55 -6.49
N LEU A 152 26.03 -6.64 -5.48
CA LEU A 152 26.58 -5.50 -4.77
C LEU A 152 28.09 -5.58 -4.68
N ARG A 153 28.77 -4.44 -4.77
CA ARG A 153 30.19 -4.33 -4.55
C ARG A 153 30.49 -3.11 -3.67
N ASP A 154 30.93 -3.38 -2.44
CA ASP A 154 31.25 -2.38 -1.42
C ASP A 154 30.12 -1.35 -1.21
N ALA A 155 28.88 -1.81 -1.32
CA ALA A 155 27.70 -0.97 -1.13
C ALA A 155 27.53 -0.60 0.34
N LYS A 156 27.39 0.70 0.63
CA LYS A 156 27.25 1.23 1.99
C LYS A 156 26.40 2.50 1.97
N LEU A 157 25.56 2.67 2.97
CA LEU A 157 24.89 3.95 3.21
C LEU A 157 25.80 4.85 4.06
N HIS A 158 25.98 6.09 3.63
CA HIS A 158 26.76 7.10 4.36
C HIS A 158 25.88 8.03 5.20
N THR A 159 24.57 8.07 4.90
CA THR A 159 23.59 8.78 5.71
C THR A 159 22.70 7.76 6.40
N LEU A 160 22.83 7.67 7.71
CA LEU A 160 21.99 6.80 8.56
C LEU A 160 21.21 7.67 9.55
N ALA A 161 20.00 7.23 9.87
CA ALA A 161 19.19 7.77 10.96
C ALA A 161 19.48 6.99 12.26
N ASP A 162 19.10 7.56 13.41
CA ASP A 162 19.27 6.91 14.72
C ASP A 162 18.37 5.68 14.90
N ARG A 163 17.31 5.60 14.10
CA ARG A 163 16.39 4.46 14.01
C ARG A 163 16.08 4.15 12.55
N ARG A 164 15.67 2.93 12.27
CA ARG A 164 15.16 2.57 10.96
C ARG A 164 13.66 2.85 10.86
N PRO A 165 13.13 3.14 9.68
CA PRO A 165 11.69 3.15 9.42
C PRO A 165 11.08 1.75 9.66
N PRO A 166 9.81 1.65 10.09
CA PRO A 166 9.11 0.37 10.09
C PRO A 166 8.90 -0.14 8.65
N ILE A 167 8.95 -1.46 8.48
CA ILE A 167 8.72 -2.17 7.23
C ILE A 167 7.38 -2.87 7.30
N TRP A 168 6.48 -2.60 6.35
CA TRP A 168 5.23 -3.33 6.17
C TRP A 168 5.29 -4.10 4.85
N VAL A 169 5.27 -5.43 4.94
CA VAL A 169 5.45 -6.30 3.77
C VAL A 169 4.10 -6.75 3.25
N SER A 170 3.88 -6.56 1.96
CA SER A 170 2.64 -6.99 1.31
C SER A 170 2.64 -8.49 1.07
N ALA A 171 1.52 -9.13 1.42
CA ALA A 171 1.27 -10.54 1.16
C ALA A 171 -0.23 -10.81 0.98
N PHE A 172 -0.56 -11.57 -0.06
CA PHE A 172 -1.92 -12.05 -0.35
C PHE A 172 -2.04 -13.58 -0.16
N GLY A 173 -0.94 -14.25 0.19
CA GLY A 173 -0.88 -15.69 0.46
C GLY A 173 0.16 -16.04 1.51
N ALA A 174 0.12 -17.29 1.99
CA ALA A 174 0.93 -17.75 3.12
C ALA A 174 2.44 -17.65 2.88
N GLU A 175 2.93 -17.94 1.67
CA GLU A 175 4.37 -17.91 1.35
C GLU A 175 4.95 -16.48 1.47
N ALA A 176 4.28 -15.47 0.91
CA ALA A 176 4.67 -14.07 1.07
C ALA A 176 4.50 -13.60 2.52
N ALA A 177 3.47 -14.09 3.22
CA ALA A 177 3.25 -13.79 4.64
C ALA A 177 4.38 -14.34 5.54
N GLU A 178 5.02 -15.45 5.16
CA GLU A 178 6.21 -15.94 5.87
C GLU A 178 7.40 -14.98 5.72
N VAL A 179 7.60 -14.39 4.54
CA VAL A 179 8.61 -13.32 4.33
C VAL A 179 8.26 -12.10 5.17
N ALA A 180 6.98 -11.68 5.16
CA ALA A 180 6.50 -10.58 5.99
C ALA A 180 6.79 -10.82 7.48
N GLY A 181 6.57 -12.02 7.99
CA GLY A 181 6.85 -12.37 9.39
C GLY A 181 8.33 -12.33 9.74
N ARG A 182 9.22 -12.71 8.81
CA ARG A 182 10.67 -12.65 9.04
C ARG A 182 11.21 -11.21 9.13
N TRP A 183 10.79 -10.35 8.24
CA TRP A 183 11.39 -9.03 8.06
C TRP A 183 10.52 -7.86 8.53
N GLY A 184 9.20 -7.99 8.36
CA GLY A 184 8.25 -6.89 8.52
C GLY A 184 7.94 -6.54 9.98
N ASP A 185 7.75 -5.27 10.27
CA ASP A 185 7.11 -4.78 11.49
C ASP A 185 5.59 -4.86 11.37
N GLY A 186 5.10 -5.04 10.15
CA GLY A 186 3.69 -5.25 9.82
C GLY A 186 3.50 -6.04 8.53
N LEU A 187 2.28 -6.53 8.37
CA LEU A 187 1.73 -7.16 7.18
C LEU A 187 0.83 -6.15 6.47
N TRP A 188 0.94 -6.03 5.15
CA TRP A 188 0.00 -5.30 4.30
C TRP A 188 -0.80 -6.30 3.46
N THR A 189 -2.14 -6.26 3.52
CA THR A 189 -2.98 -7.19 2.76
C THR A 189 -4.33 -6.57 2.39
N LEU A 190 -5.14 -7.30 1.65
CA LEU A 190 -6.51 -6.93 1.31
C LEU A 190 -7.49 -7.46 2.37
N PRO A 191 -8.67 -6.83 2.57
CA PRO A 191 -9.66 -7.25 3.57
C PRO A 191 -10.61 -8.30 3.01
N ASP A 192 -10.11 -9.47 2.65
CA ASP A 192 -10.92 -10.60 2.20
C ASP A 192 -11.27 -11.52 3.38
N PRO A 193 -12.55 -11.68 3.75
CA PRO A 193 -12.96 -12.50 4.88
C PRO A 193 -12.56 -13.98 4.77
N GLU A 194 -12.35 -14.52 3.57
CA GLU A 194 -12.00 -15.92 3.35
C GLU A 194 -10.50 -16.16 3.52
N SER A 195 -9.65 -15.32 2.92
CA SER A 195 -8.20 -15.52 2.87
C SER A 195 -7.41 -14.75 3.93
N THR A 196 -7.84 -13.55 4.30
CA THR A 196 -7.10 -12.66 5.21
C THR A 196 -6.76 -13.30 6.58
N PRO A 197 -7.67 -14.06 7.24
CA PRO A 197 -7.33 -14.71 8.51
C PRO A 197 -6.15 -15.68 8.38
N GLU A 198 -6.08 -16.49 7.31
CA GLU A 198 -5.00 -17.44 7.07
C GLU A 198 -3.67 -16.71 6.81
N VAL A 199 -3.69 -15.63 6.02
CA VAL A 199 -2.51 -14.81 5.73
C VAL A 199 -1.96 -14.17 7.02
N ILE A 200 -2.83 -13.64 7.88
CA ILE A 200 -2.46 -13.06 9.18
C ILE A 200 -1.85 -14.14 10.10
N ASP A 201 -2.42 -15.34 10.14
CA ASP A 201 -1.92 -16.42 10.95
C ASP A 201 -0.54 -16.90 10.48
N ALA A 202 -0.32 -17.04 9.17
CA ALA A 202 0.97 -17.38 8.59
C ALA A 202 2.03 -16.31 8.94
N TYR A 203 1.70 -15.03 8.79
CA TYR A 203 2.55 -13.91 9.20
C TYR A 203 2.95 -14.01 10.68
N ARG A 204 1.99 -14.15 11.58
CA ARG A 204 2.24 -14.22 13.03
C ARG A 204 3.06 -15.45 13.41
N GLN A 205 2.84 -16.59 12.76
CA GLN A 205 3.64 -17.80 12.98
C GLN A 205 5.09 -17.61 12.54
N ALA A 206 5.33 -17.04 11.34
CA ALA A 206 6.66 -16.75 10.84
C ALA A 206 7.38 -15.73 11.73
N ARG A 207 6.67 -14.70 12.19
CA ARG A 207 7.20 -13.70 13.11
C ARG A 207 7.69 -14.31 14.44
N ARG A 208 6.90 -15.21 15.03
CA ARG A 208 7.32 -15.95 16.23
C ARG A 208 8.53 -16.84 15.97
N LYS A 209 8.57 -17.55 14.82
CA LYS A 209 9.73 -18.38 14.44
C LYS A 209 11.01 -17.54 14.26
N ALA A 210 10.88 -16.31 13.79
CA ALA A 210 11.98 -15.37 13.62
C ALA A 210 12.41 -14.69 14.95
N GLY A 211 11.76 -14.98 16.08
CA GLY A 211 12.06 -14.39 17.38
C GLY A 211 11.69 -12.90 17.49
N ARG A 212 10.72 -12.45 16.71
CA ARG A 212 10.26 -11.05 16.73
C ARG A 212 9.12 -10.90 17.74
N ASP A 213 9.21 -9.85 18.55
CA ASP A 213 8.22 -9.57 19.60
C ASP A 213 6.89 -9.03 19.06
N GLY A 214 5.81 -9.33 19.77
CA GLY A 214 4.46 -8.84 19.52
C GLY A 214 3.84 -9.36 18.22
N ASP A 215 2.58 -8.97 17.96
CA ASP A 215 1.81 -9.43 16.80
C ASP A 215 2.12 -8.65 15.51
N GLY A 216 2.81 -7.52 15.62
CA GLY A 216 3.05 -6.60 14.50
C GLY A 216 1.80 -5.84 14.06
N GLU A 217 1.97 -4.90 13.14
CA GLU A 217 0.85 -4.18 12.54
C GLU A 217 0.18 -5.03 11.45
N ILE A 218 -1.12 -4.92 11.32
CA ILE A 218 -1.89 -5.47 10.21
C ILE A 218 -2.54 -4.32 9.46
N VAL A 219 -2.08 -4.07 8.25
CA VAL A 219 -2.58 -3.02 7.37
C VAL A 219 -3.53 -3.64 6.36
N LEU A 220 -4.79 -3.21 6.38
CA LEU A 220 -5.81 -3.61 5.41
C LEU A 220 -6.03 -2.45 4.43
N GLN A 221 -5.85 -2.70 3.13
CA GLN A 221 -6.14 -1.73 2.09
C GLN A 221 -7.60 -1.84 1.67
N VAL A 222 -8.35 -0.77 1.87
CA VAL A 222 -9.80 -0.71 1.66
C VAL A 222 -10.12 0.30 0.58
N LEU A 223 -10.85 -0.10 -0.45
CA LEU A 223 -11.41 0.82 -1.44
C LEU A 223 -12.62 1.54 -0.83
N VAL A 224 -12.62 2.86 -0.87
CA VAL A 224 -13.69 3.68 -0.29
C VAL A 224 -14.13 4.76 -1.27
N SER A 225 -15.44 4.86 -1.49
CA SER A 225 -16.06 5.92 -2.28
C SER A 225 -17.22 6.55 -1.53
N TRP A 226 -17.26 7.87 -1.52
CA TRP A 226 -18.39 8.64 -1.02
C TRP A 226 -18.88 9.60 -2.11
N ALA A 227 -20.20 9.69 -2.27
CA ALA A 227 -20.86 10.69 -3.12
C ALA A 227 -22.22 11.06 -2.52
N PRO A 228 -22.93 12.09 -3.03
CA PRO A 228 -24.26 12.48 -2.55
C PRO A 228 -25.34 11.40 -2.62
N THR A 229 -25.18 10.39 -3.49
CA THR A 229 -26.05 9.21 -3.60
C THR A 229 -25.23 7.92 -3.65
N ASP A 230 -25.81 6.79 -3.25
CA ASP A 230 -25.12 5.48 -3.29
C ASP A 230 -24.79 5.07 -4.73
N GLU A 231 -25.70 5.35 -5.67
CA GLU A 231 -25.48 5.09 -7.10
C GLU A 231 -24.26 5.87 -7.62
N GLU A 232 -24.15 7.16 -7.29
CA GLU A 232 -23.00 7.99 -7.67
C GLU A 232 -21.72 7.52 -7.00
N ALA A 233 -21.77 7.14 -5.73
CA ALA A 233 -20.59 6.62 -5.01
C ALA A 233 -20.04 5.35 -5.66
N LEU A 234 -20.89 4.42 -6.07
CA LEU A 234 -20.50 3.20 -6.76
C LEU A 234 -20.00 3.50 -8.19
N GLU A 235 -20.67 4.40 -8.92
CA GLU A 235 -20.31 4.76 -10.28
C GLU A 235 -18.94 5.46 -10.35
N GLN A 236 -18.64 6.37 -9.40
CA GLN A 236 -17.32 7.02 -9.34
C GLN A 236 -16.18 6.01 -9.15
N ALA A 237 -16.43 4.95 -8.39
CA ALA A 237 -15.45 3.90 -8.15
C ALA A 237 -15.37 2.85 -9.27
N ARG A 238 -16.32 2.84 -10.22
CA ARG A 238 -16.49 1.77 -11.20
C ARG A 238 -15.25 1.45 -12.03
N LYS A 239 -14.42 2.45 -12.33
CA LYS A 239 -13.15 2.23 -13.03
C LYS A 239 -12.17 1.32 -12.30
N TRP A 240 -12.35 1.13 -10.99
CA TRP A 240 -11.54 0.20 -10.20
C TRP A 240 -11.97 -1.25 -10.32
N LYS A 241 -13.10 -1.53 -10.96
CA LYS A 241 -13.59 -2.88 -11.19
C LYS A 241 -12.61 -3.71 -12.01
N GLY A 242 -12.10 -3.13 -13.11
CA GLY A 242 -11.11 -3.79 -13.97
C GLY A 242 -9.74 -4.02 -13.32
N ALA A 243 -9.48 -3.46 -12.13
CA ALA A 243 -8.23 -3.63 -11.39
C ALA A 243 -8.31 -4.71 -10.28
N GLN A 244 -9.45 -5.39 -10.12
CA GLN A 244 -9.69 -6.28 -8.97
C GLN A 244 -9.21 -7.74 -9.12
N PRO A 245 -9.18 -8.37 -10.32
CA PRO A 245 -8.87 -9.78 -10.43
C PRO A 245 -7.52 -10.16 -9.85
N PRO A 246 -7.44 -11.25 -9.05
CA PRO A 246 -6.21 -11.66 -8.37
C PRO A 246 -5.06 -12.05 -9.29
N ASP A 247 -5.35 -12.52 -10.51
CA ASP A 247 -4.35 -12.90 -11.51
C ASP A 247 -3.56 -11.71 -12.07
N HIS A 248 -4.05 -10.47 -11.88
CA HIS A 248 -3.30 -9.26 -12.16
C HIS A 248 -2.00 -9.14 -11.36
N PHE A 249 -1.91 -9.80 -10.22
CA PHE A 249 -0.71 -9.80 -9.36
C PHE A 249 0.26 -10.97 -9.66
N THR A 250 -0.17 -11.96 -10.44
CA THR A 250 0.61 -13.17 -10.70
C THR A 250 1.00 -13.33 -12.15
N ASP A 251 0.13 -12.92 -13.08
CA ASP A 251 0.29 -13.15 -14.51
C ASP A 251 0.89 -11.94 -15.22
N ASP A 252 1.34 -12.11 -16.47
CA ASP A 252 2.00 -11.06 -17.27
C ASP A 252 0.97 -10.10 -17.90
N TRP A 253 0.26 -9.38 -17.05
CA TRP A 253 -0.62 -8.27 -17.45
C TRP A 253 0.15 -6.95 -17.40
N HIS A 254 0.88 -6.60 -18.47
CA HIS A 254 1.73 -5.40 -18.50
C HIS A 254 1.18 -4.24 -19.33
N ARG A 255 0.03 -4.40 -19.98
CA ARG A 255 -0.61 -3.32 -20.75
C ARG A 255 -1.90 -2.89 -20.05
N PRO A 256 -2.01 -1.63 -19.67
CA PRO A 256 -3.20 -1.13 -18.93
C PRO A 256 -4.52 -1.49 -19.59
N LYS A 257 -4.61 -1.29 -20.91
CA LYS A 257 -5.82 -1.57 -21.67
C LYS A 257 -6.22 -3.05 -21.63
N ASP A 258 -5.26 -3.95 -21.92
CA ASP A 258 -5.54 -5.40 -22.00
C ASP A 258 -5.92 -5.93 -20.61
N MET A 259 -5.21 -5.49 -19.58
CA MET A 259 -5.46 -5.81 -18.18
C MET A 259 -6.86 -5.35 -17.73
N TYR A 260 -7.21 -4.11 -18.04
CA TYR A 260 -8.51 -3.56 -17.68
C TYR A 260 -9.68 -4.28 -18.39
N GLU A 261 -9.54 -4.55 -19.70
CA GLU A 261 -10.54 -5.29 -20.47
C GLU A 261 -10.75 -6.71 -19.94
N HIS A 262 -9.66 -7.39 -19.53
CA HIS A 262 -9.75 -8.68 -18.84
C HIS A 262 -10.48 -8.57 -17.51
N GLY A 263 -10.09 -7.63 -16.67
CA GLY A 263 -10.70 -7.44 -15.36
C GLY A 263 -12.20 -7.09 -15.42
N GLU A 264 -12.63 -6.29 -16.40
CA GLU A 264 -14.04 -6.00 -16.64
C GLU A 264 -14.86 -7.25 -17.01
N GLN A 265 -14.23 -8.26 -17.64
CA GLN A 265 -14.90 -9.50 -18.02
C GLN A 265 -14.97 -10.50 -16.85
N GLU A 266 -13.91 -10.58 -16.03
CA GLU A 266 -13.82 -11.53 -14.93
C GLU A 266 -14.56 -11.06 -13.67
N MET A 267 -14.54 -9.76 -13.37
CA MET A 267 -15.20 -9.20 -12.18
C MET A 267 -16.69 -8.90 -12.42
N GLY A 268 -17.58 -9.54 -11.66
CA GLY A 268 -19.01 -9.25 -11.67
C GLY A 268 -19.36 -7.91 -11.01
N ASP A 269 -20.44 -7.24 -11.44
CA ASP A 269 -20.86 -5.96 -10.85
C ASP A 269 -21.29 -6.11 -9.38
N GLU A 270 -21.98 -7.21 -9.04
CA GLU A 270 -22.38 -7.50 -7.66
C GLU A 270 -21.17 -7.80 -6.75
N GLU A 271 -20.21 -8.54 -7.26
CA GLU A 271 -18.95 -8.85 -6.56
C GLU A 271 -18.13 -7.58 -6.32
N PHE A 272 -17.97 -6.75 -7.35
CA PHE A 272 -17.30 -5.46 -7.21
C PHE A 272 -17.96 -4.57 -6.14
N ALA A 273 -19.29 -4.48 -6.13
CA ALA A 273 -20.04 -3.69 -5.15
C ALA A 273 -19.87 -4.22 -3.71
N GLN A 274 -19.58 -5.51 -3.52
CA GLN A 274 -19.28 -6.10 -2.22
C GLN A 274 -17.84 -5.78 -1.79
N ASN A 275 -16.90 -5.72 -2.72
CA ASN A 275 -15.47 -5.48 -2.45
C ASN A 275 -15.13 -4.02 -2.14
N ILE A 276 -16.03 -3.08 -2.44
CA ILE A 276 -15.81 -1.65 -2.20
C ILE A 276 -16.76 -1.10 -1.14
N VAL A 277 -16.26 -0.24 -0.27
CA VAL A 277 -17.08 0.54 0.67
C VAL A 277 -17.57 1.81 -0.05
N ALA A 278 -18.69 1.70 -0.76
CA ALA A 278 -19.30 2.82 -1.47
C ALA A 278 -20.69 3.12 -0.87
N ALA A 279 -20.90 4.35 -0.39
CA ALA A 279 -22.17 4.80 0.16
C ALA A 279 -22.25 6.32 0.25
N SER A 280 -23.46 6.87 0.32
CA SER A 280 -23.74 8.28 0.58
C SER A 280 -23.87 8.58 2.08
N ASP A 281 -24.34 7.61 2.87
CA ASP A 281 -24.49 7.76 4.32
C ASP A 281 -23.14 7.47 5.04
N PRO A 282 -22.54 8.45 5.72
CA PRO A 282 -21.33 8.26 6.51
C PRO A 282 -21.47 7.19 7.61
N ALA A 283 -22.68 6.94 8.13
CA ALA A 283 -22.92 5.93 9.14
C ALA A 283 -22.78 4.51 8.54
N GLU A 284 -23.22 4.30 7.31
CA GLU A 284 -23.05 3.05 6.59
C GLU A 284 -21.57 2.77 6.29
N ILE A 285 -20.82 3.78 5.83
CA ILE A 285 -19.37 3.66 5.63
C ILE A 285 -18.70 3.25 6.95
N ALA A 286 -19.05 3.90 8.07
CA ALA A 286 -18.49 3.57 9.37
C ALA A 286 -18.83 2.14 9.82
N GLU A 287 -20.03 1.66 9.56
CA GLU A 287 -20.44 0.29 9.87
C GLU A 287 -19.64 -0.73 9.06
N ARG A 288 -19.53 -0.56 7.74
CA ARG A 288 -18.74 -1.45 6.88
C ARG A 288 -17.27 -1.47 7.27
N LEU A 289 -16.67 -0.32 7.59
CA LEU A 289 -15.28 -0.27 8.08
C LEU A 289 -15.09 -1.00 9.42
N ARG A 290 -16.08 -0.95 10.34
CA ARG A 290 -16.05 -1.75 11.59
C ARG A 290 -16.08 -3.25 11.34
N GLU A 291 -16.83 -3.71 10.34
CA GLU A 291 -16.82 -5.13 9.97
C GLU A 291 -15.43 -5.55 9.48
N LEU A 292 -14.79 -4.72 8.64
CA LEU A 292 -13.43 -5.00 8.15
C LEU A 292 -12.38 -4.95 9.29
N GLU A 293 -12.56 -4.12 10.31
CA GLU A 293 -11.68 -4.15 11.51
C GLU A 293 -11.67 -5.52 12.20
N LYS A 294 -12.78 -6.25 12.16
CA LYS A 294 -12.90 -7.57 12.80
C LYS A 294 -11.97 -8.63 12.17
N LEU A 295 -11.50 -8.40 10.96
CA LEU A 295 -10.48 -9.23 10.31
C LEU A 295 -9.10 -9.09 10.97
N GLY A 296 -8.94 -8.19 11.95
CA GLY A 296 -7.72 -8.03 12.73
C GLY A 296 -6.84 -6.86 12.30
N GLY A 297 -7.35 -5.97 11.44
CA GLY A 297 -6.65 -4.76 11.00
C GLY A 297 -6.34 -3.80 12.16
N THR A 298 -5.08 -3.42 12.31
CA THR A 298 -4.64 -2.37 13.22
C THR A 298 -4.55 -1.01 12.51
N ILE A 299 -4.45 -1.05 11.19
CA ILE A 299 -4.49 0.10 10.28
C ILE A 299 -5.42 -0.27 9.12
N LEU A 300 -6.36 0.62 8.81
CA LEU A 300 -7.12 0.59 7.57
C LEU A 300 -6.63 1.73 6.67
N THR A 301 -6.09 1.40 5.52
CA THR A 301 -5.73 2.39 4.50
C THR A 301 -6.92 2.58 3.58
N LEU A 302 -7.59 3.72 3.72
CA LEU A 302 -8.77 4.08 2.97
C LEU A 302 -8.35 4.69 1.64
N GLN A 303 -8.30 3.87 0.60
CA GLN A 303 -8.00 4.31 -0.75
C GLN A 303 -9.19 5.08 -1.30
N ASN A 304 -8.98 6.36 -1.60
CA ASN A 304 -10.05 7.25 -2.03
C ASN A 304 -10.36 7.04 -3.52
N ASN A 305 -11.51 6.43 -3.78
CA ASN A 305 -11.99 6.09 -5.12
C ASN A 305 -13.26 6.90 -5.48
N ALA A 306 -13.43 8.07 -4.88
CA ALA A 306 -14.62 8.91 -5.05
C ALA A 306 -14.59 9.82 -6.30
N GLY A 307 -13.61 9.64 -7.20
CA GLY A 307 -13.54 10.39 -8.46
C GLY A 307 -13.65 11.89 -8.26
N ASP A 308 -14.61 12.52 -8.92
CA ASP A 308 -14.86 13.97 -8.83
C ASP A 308 -15.25 14.44 -7.42
N ASN A 309 -15.73 13.55 -6.56
CA ASN A 309 -16.09 13.85 -5.18
C ASN A 309 -14.92 13.68 -4.20
N ALA A 310 -13.70 13.39 -4.64
CA ALA A 310 -12.58 12.99 -3.80
C ALA A 310 -12.26 13.97 -2.67
N GLU A 311 -12.21 15.28 -2.93
CA GLU A 311 -11.95 16.30 -1.90
C GLU A 311 -13.09 16.34 -0.87
N ARG A 312 -14.34 16.22 -1.32
CA ARG A 312 -15.50 16.20 -0.43
C ARG A 312 -15.58 14.90 0.38
N ALA A 313 -15.22 13.77 -0.22
CA ALA A 313 -15.13 12.49 0.46
C ALA A 313 -14.12 12.53 1.63
N ILE A 314 -12.95 13.17 1.44
CA ILE A 314 -11.98 13.37 2.52
C ILE A 314 -12.60 14.15 3.69
N GLU A 315 -13.35 15.21 3.41
CA GLU A 315 -14.02 16.02 4.44
C GLU A 315 -15.10 15.20 5.18
N VAL A 316 -15.95 14.48 4.46
CA VAL A 316 -17.03 13.68 5.04
C VAL A 316 -16.46 12.54 5.89
N ILE A 317 -15.50 11.79 5.33
CA ILE A 317 -14.86 10.70 6.06
C ILE A 317 -14.20 11.25 7.34
N GLY A 318 -13.44 12.34 7.23
CA GLY A 318 -12.74 12.92 8.36
C GLY A 318 -13.65 13.48 9.44
N ASN A 319 -14.73 14.16 9.06
CA ASN A 319 -15.59 14.87 10.00
C ASN A 319 -16.75 14.03 10.57
N GLU A 320 -17.17 12.98 9.86
CA GLU A 320 -18.34 12.18 10.21
C GLU A 320 -17.99 10.71 10.46
N VAL A 321 -17.24 10.06 9.57
CA VAL A 321 -16.90 8.63 9.68
C VAL A 321 -15.84 8.39 10.76
N LEU A 322 -14.69 9.06 10.69
CA LEU A 322 -13.59 8.84 11.65
C LEU A 322 -13.97 9.12 13.10
N PRO A 323 -14.72 10.20 13.43
CA PRO A 323 -15.20 10.40 14.78
C PRO A 323 -16.16 9.30 15.26
N ALA A 324 -17.05 8.81 14.39
CA ALA A 324 -17.94 7.69 14.71
C ALA A 324 -17.18 6.40 15.02
N LEU A 325 -16.10 6.13 14.28
CA LEU A 325 -15.23 4.97 14.49
C LEU A 325 -14.38 5.11 15.77
N LYS A 326 -13.81 6.30 16.03
CA LYS A 326 -12.94 6.57 17.17
C LYS A 326 -13.71 6.81 18.47
N GLY A 327 -14.95 7.32 18.39
CA GLY A 327 -15.79 7.68 19.55
C GLY A 327 -16.71 6.56 20.06
N ALA A 328 -16.93 5.51 19.31
CA ALA A 328 -17.85 4.42 19.67
C ALA A 328 -17.29 3.40 20.70
N ARG A 329 -16.12 3.67 21.28
CA ARG A 329 -15.46 2.80 22.28
C ARG A 329 -15.49 3.50 23.65
N VAL A 330 -16.68 3.52 24.27
CA VAL A 330 -16.85 3.76 25.70
C VAL A 330 -17.07 2.42 26.40
#